data_2ac316f5a671e8e5a07b256d00f0a43f
#
_entry.id   2ac316f5a671e8e5a07b256d00f0a43f
#
_cell.length_a   1.000
_cell.length_b   1.000
_cell.length_c   1.000
_cell.angle_alpha   90.00
_cell.angle_beta   90.00
_cell.angle_gamma   90.00
#
_symmetry.space_group_name_H-M   'P 1'
#
loop_
_entity.id
_entity.type
_entity.pdbx_description
1 polymer ?
#
loop_
_entity_poly.entity_id
_entity_poly.type
_entity_poly.pdbx_seq_one_letter_code
_entity_poly.pdbx_strand_id
1 'polypeptide(L)'
;WVAYDLGLKGTSFSHSITCSTALHSVLNAIAWIQSGMANKFIIGGSEAPLSDFTISQIRALKIYSNKKGNYTSLPLELNKKENTLILGEGAAIFCLEKNTGQNRIAKIEGIGYYTELIEHNVSISAEAECLQKSMKMALKDAGISKVDSIVMHAPGTIQGDENEYKAIKKIFGDELPHLISTKYATGHSFGASGALS
;
A
#
# COMPACT_ATOMS: atom_id res chain seq x y z
N TRP A 1 3.42 4.69 22.83
CA TRP A 1 2.99 3.45 23.51
C TRP A 1 3.80 2.26 23.01
N VAL A 2 3.80 1.92 21.71
CA VAL A 2 4.54 0.75 21.16
C VAL A 2 6.02 0.75 21.59
N ALA A 3 6.70 1.87 21.46
CA ALA A 3 8.11 1.98 21.87
C ALA A 3 8.29 1.75 23.39
N TYR A 4 7.35 2.25 24.19
CA TYR A 4 7.37 2.05 25.65
C TYR A 4 7.16 0.57 26.01
N ASP A 5 6.12 -0.06 25.44
CA ASP A 5 5.78 -1.45 25.74
C ASP A 5 6.86 -2.44 25.30
N LEU A 6 7.54 -2.14 24.20
CA LEU A 6 8.65 -2.94 23.69
C LEU A 6 10.03 -2.54 24.26
N GLY A 7 10.08 -1.57 25.18
CA GLY A 7 11.33 -1.08 25.76
C GLY A 7 12.30 -0.45 24.76
N LEU A 8 11.79 0.09 23.64
CA LEU A 8 12.60 0.71 22.61
C LEU A 8 13.02 2.11 23.03
N LYS A 9 14.32 2.40 22.91
CA LYS A 9 14.91 3.69 23.33
C LYS A 9 15.38 4.56 22.17
N GLY A 10 15.19 4.10 20.95
CA GLY A 10 15.52 4.85 19.74
C GLY A 10 14.48 5.89 19.38
N THR A 11 14.70 6.58 18.27
CA THR A 11 13.76 7.59 17.75
C THR A 11 12.46 6.95 17.32
N SER A 12 11.35 7.61 17.61
CA SER A 12 10.00 7.24 17.17
C SER A 12 9.47 8.24 16.16
N PHE A 13 8.89 7.75 15.07
CA PHE A 13 8.25 8.54 14.03
C PHE A 13 6.80 8.12 13.87
N SER A 14 5.94 9.07 13.57
CA SER A 14 4.57 8.82 13.16
C SER A 14 4.35 9.41 11.77
N HIS A 15 3.73 8.63 10.90
CA HIS A 15 3.38 9.03 9.54
C HIS A 15 1.86 9.07 9.39
N SER A 16 1.36 10.01 8.60
CA SER A 16 -0.03 10.09 8.21
C SER A 16 -0.11 10.54 6.75
N ILE A 17 0.01 9.61 5.84
CA ILE A 17 0.07 9.81 4.38
C ILE A 17 -0.96 8.90 3.73
N THR A 18 -2.21 9.03 4.16
CA THR A 18 -3.35 8.24 3.65
C THR A 18 -3.02 6.74 3.53
N CYS A 19 -3.38 6.08 2.44
CA CYS A 19 -3.22 4.63 2.25
C CYS A 19 -1.76 4.16 2.16
N SER A 20 -0.82 5.05 1.89
CA SER A 20 0.61 4.72 1.77
C SER A 20 1.39 4.87 3.09
N THR A 21 0.71 5.18 4.20
CA THR A 21 1.33 5.45 5.50
C THR A 21 2.32 4.37 5.94
N ALA A 22 1.91 3.10 5.92
CA ALA A 22 2.78 1.99 6.31
C ALA A 22 4.01 1.86 5.39
N LEU A 23 3.85 2.07 4.08
CA LEU A 23 4.98 2.02 3.14
C LEU A 23 5.96 3.18 3.35
N HIS A 24 5.47 4.35 3.76
CA HIS A 24 6.35 5.47 4.13
C HIS A 24 7.14 5.18 5.42
N SER A 25 6.60 4.40 6.35
CA SER A 25 7.37 3.96 7.52
C SER A 25 8.54 3.05 7.12
N VAL A 26 8.33 2.19 6.12
CA VAL A 26 9.39 1.36 5.53
C VAL A 26 10.46 2.24 4.87
N LEU A 27 10.05 3.18 4.02
CA LEU A 27 10.97 4.09 3.31
C LEU A 27 11.83 4.88 4.30
N ASN A 28 11.22 5.44 5.34
CA ASN A 28 11.94 6.19 6.36
C ASN A 28 12.94 5.30 7.13
N ALA A 29 12.53 4.11 7.54
CA ALA A 29 13.40 3.16 8.24
C ALA A 29 14.59 2.73 7.38
N ILE A 30 14.39 2.50 6.08
CA ILE A 30 15.48 2.18 5.14
C ILE A 30 16.48 3.33 5.09
N ALA A 31 16.02 4.57 4.95
CA ALA A 31 16.89 5.75 4.91
C ALA A 31 17.76 5.86 6.17
N TRP A 32 17.18 5.61 7.36
CA TRP A 32 17.92 5.64 8.62
C TRP A 32 18.93 4.50 8.75
N ILE A 33 18.57 3.30 8.31
CA ILE A 33 19.47 2.14 8.34
C ILE A 33 20.62 2.32 7.35
N GLN A 34 20.34 2.80 6.15
CA GLN A 34 21.35 3.03 5.11
C GLN A 34 22.33 4.16 5.49
N SER A 35 21.85 5.20 6.17
CA SER A 35 22.70 6.29 6.66
C SER A 35 23.52 5.92 7.90
N GLY A 36 23.32 4.73 8.47
CA GLY A 36 24.02 4.28 9.67
C GLY A 36 23.49 4.88 10.98
N MET A 37 22.40 5.66 10.93
CA MET A 37 21.79 6.25 12.13
C MET A 37 20.99 5.23 12.96
N ALA A 38 20.62 4.10 12.38
CA ALA A 38 19.97 3.00 13.07
C ALA A 38 20.39 1.66 12.48
N ASN A 39 20.29 0.58 13.28
CA ASN A 39 20.52 -0.79 12.80
C ASN A 39 19.23 -1.56 12.60
N LYS A 40 18.19 -1.19 13.33
CA LYS A 40 16.87 -1.86 13.32
C LYS A 40 15.75 -0.84 13.54
N PHE A 41 14.60 -1.11 12.93
CA PHE A 41 13.35 -0.39 13.17
C PHE A 41 12.20 -1.37 13.32
N ILE A 42 11.29 -1.07 14.23
CA ILE A 42 9.93 -1.61 14.19
C ILE A 42 9.12 -0.67 13.30
N ILE A 43 8.53 -1.21 12.25
CA ILE A 43 7.75 -0.50 11.26
C ILE A 43 6.36 -1.13 11.13
N GLY A 44 5.39 -0.40 10.65
CA GLY A 44 4.06 -0.94 10.39
C GLY A 44 2.99 0.12 10.31
N GLY A 45 1.75 -0.33 10.40
CA GLY A 45 0.57 0.52 10.43
C GLY A 45 -0.57 -0.14 11.17
N SER A 46 -1.45 0.67 11.73
CA SER A 46 -2.68 0.24 12.39
C SER A 46 -3.81 1.19 12.03
N GLU A 47 -5.00 0.67 11.82
CA GLU A 47 -6.20 1.43 11.52
C GLU A 47 -7.44 0.76 12.08
N ALA A 48 -8.37 1.57 12.57
CA ALA A 48 -9.68 1.17 13.06
C ALA A 48 -10.76 2.14 12.52
N PRO A 49 -11.02 2.16 11.20
CA PRO A 49 -11.89 3.15 10.58
C PRO A 49 -13.38 2.76 10.58
N LEU A 50 -13.78 1.62 11.14
CA LEU A 50 -15.16 1.13 11.09
C LEU A 50 -16.06 1.86 12.08
N SER A 51 -16.09 3.19 12.00
CA SER A 51 -17.03 4.05 12.71
C SER A 51 -18.12 4.56 11.78
N ASP A 52 -19.30 4.86 12.33
CA ASP A 52 -20.41 5.43 11.55
C ASP A 52 -20.00 6.71 10.83
N PHE A 53 -19.16 7.52 11.47
CA PHE A 53 -18.65 8.76 10.90
C PHE A 53 -17.82 8.49 9.64
N THR A 54 -16.82 7.62 9.72
CA THR A 54 -15.94 7.31 8.58
C THR A 54 -16.70 6.62 7.46
N ILE A 55 -17.57 5.66 7.79
CA ILE A 55 -18.40 4.97 6.79
C ILE A 55 -19.30 5.97 6.07
N SER A 56 -19.92 6.91 6.80
CA SER A 56 -20.77 7.93 6.21
C SER A 56 -20.00 8.84 5.26
N GLN A 57 -18.76 9.22 5.60
CA GLN A 57 -17.91 10.02 4.72
C GLN A 57 -17.60 9.29 3.41
N ILE A 58 -17.18 8.00 3.49
CA ILE A 58 -16.86 7.21 2.30
C ILE A 58 -18.10 6.95 1.43
N ARG A 59 -19.28 6.79 2.05
CA ARG A 59 -20.55 6.70 1.34
C ARG A 59 -20.91 8.02 0.64
N ALA A 60 -20.67 9.16 1.28
CA ALA A 60 -20.89 10.48 0.68
C ALA A 60 -20.01 10.70 -0.57
N LEU A 61 -18.82 10.12 -0.61
CA LEU A 61 -17.94 10.09 -1.79
C LEU A 61 -18.43 9.14 -2.90
N LYS A 62 -19.48 8.35 -2.66
CA LYS A 62 -20.07 7.38 -3.60
C LYS A 62 -19.07 6.30 -4.06
N ILE A 63 -18.10 5.97 -3.24
CA ILE A 63 -17.10 4.93 -3.53
C ILE A 63 -17.29 3.67 -2.68
N TYR A 64 -18.09 3.74 -1.62
CA TYR A 64 -18.41 2.58 -0.78
C TYR A 64 -19.31 1.58 -1.51
N SER A 65 -19.09 0.31 -1.31
CA SER A 65 -19.90 -0.76 -1.92
C SER A 65 -21.34 -0.72 -1.45
N ASN A 66 -22.27 -0.83 -2.40
CA ASN A 66 -23.70 -1.06 -2.13
C ASN A 66 -24.09 -2.52 -2.32
N LYS A 67 -23.14 -3.39 -2.68
CA LYS A 67 -23.39 -4.82 -2.87
C LYS A 67 -23.79 -5.50 -1.57
N LYS A 68 -24.68 -6.49 -1.69
CA LYS A 68 -25.10 -7.35 -0.60
C LYS A 68 -24.60 -8.77 -0.89
N GLY A 69 -24.28 -9.54 0.17
CA GLY A 69 -23.83 -10.92 0.05
C GLY A 69 -22.38 -11.10 0.51
N ASN A 70 -21.81 -12.25 0.20
CA ASN A 70 -20.50 -12.66 0.74
C ASN A 70 -19.31 -12.00 0.09
N TYR A 71 -19.45 -11.49 -1.15
CA TYR A 71 -18.36 -10.88 -1.91
C TYR A 71 -18.76 -9.46 -2.32
N THR A 72 -18.61 -8.54 -1.40
CA THR A 72 -19.00 -7.13 -1.57
C THR A 72 -17.86 -6.23 -2.00
N SER A 73 -16.61 -6.66 -1.77
CA SER A 73 -15.40 -6.01 -2.25
C SER A 73 -14.85 -6.78 -3.46
N LEU A 74 -14.72 -6.11 -4.60
CA LEU A 74 -14.27 -6.70 -5.86
C LEU A 74 -13.05 -5.96 -6.42
N PRO A 75 -11.91 -5.95 -5.69
CA PRO A 75 -10.66 -5.48 -6.26
C PRO A 75 -10.30 -6.39 -7.45
N LEU A 76 -9.61 -5.85 -8.45
CA LEU A 76 -9.20 -6.54 -9.66
C LEU A 76 -10.34 -6.93 -10.63
N GLU A 77 -11.60 -6.77 -10.28
CA GLU A 77 -12.71 -6.90 -11.22
C GLU A 77 -12.78 -5.63 -12.10
N LEU A 78 -12.00 -5.62 -13.19
CA LEU A 78 -11.85 -4.43 -14.05
C LEU A 78 -13.12 -4.07 -14.81
N ASN A 79 -14.04 -5.03 -15.01
CA ASN A 79 -15.31 -4.81 -15.73
C ASN A 79 -16.47 -4.41 -14.80
N LYS A 80 -16.20 -4.16 -13.50
CA LYS A 80 -17.23 -3.76 -12.55
C LYS A 80 -17.95 -2.49 -12.98
N LYS A 81 -19.26 -2.41 -12.68
CA LYS A 81 -20.10 -1.28 -13.08
C LYS A 81 -20.40 -0.30 -11.95
N GLU A 82 -19.96 -0.62 -10.75
CA GLU A 82 -20.10 0.20 -9.54
C GLU A 82 -18.84 0.12 -8.68
N ASN A 83 -18.65 1.12 -7.83
CA ASN A 83 -17.58 1.09 -6.85
C ASN A 83 -17.89 0.06 -5.76
N THR A 84 -16.88 -0.69 -5.37
CA THR A 84 -16.99 -1.83 -4.44
C THR A 84 -16.00 -1.75 -3.28
N LEU A 85 -15.57 -0.54 -2.94
CA LEU A 85 -14.71 -0.34 -1.79
C LEU A 85 -15.45 -0.71 -0.50
N ILE A 86 -14.82 -1.53 0.32
CA ILE A 86 -15.24 -1.85 1.69
C ILE A 86 -14.10 -1.46 2.62
N LEU A 87 -14.40 -0.84 3.74
CA LEU A 87 -13.41 -0.57 4.77
C LEU A 87 -13.09 -1.82 5.58
N GLY A 88 -11.86 -1.90 6.05
CA GLY A 88 -11.40 -2.93 6.97
C GLY A 88 -10.59 -2.34 8.10
N GLU A 89 -10.39 -3.09 9.15
CA GLU A 89 -9.55 -2.76 10.29
C GLU A 89 -8.41 -3.73 10.43
N GLY A 90 -7.31 -3.29 10.98
CA GLY A 90 -6.19 -4.17 11.26
C GLY A 90 -4.91 -3.43 11.60
N ALA A 91 -3.94 -4.22 12.04
CA ALA A 91 -2.59 -3.76 12.32
C ALA A 91 -1.59 -4.83 11.91
N ALA A 92 -0.46 -4.39 11.39
CA ALA A 92 0.69 -5.26 11.17
C ALA A 92 1.96 -4.50 11.49
N ILE A 93 2.91 -5.20 12.10
CA ILE A 93 4.23 -4.65 12.44
C ILE A 93 5.33 -5.62 12.02
N PHE A 94 6.46 -5.09 11.63
CA PHE A 94 7.62 -5.84 11.17
C PHE A 94 8.90 -5.27 11.80
N CYS A 95 9.88 -6.11 12.00
CA CYS A 95 11.24 -5.67 12.30
C CYS A 95 12.02 -5.56 11.00
N LEU A 96 12.45 -4.35 10.65
CA LEU A 96 13.37 -4.10 9.55
C LEU A 96 14.78 -3.94 10.13
N GLU A 97 15.73 -4.67 9.58
CA GLU A 97 17.14 -4.58 10.02
C GLU A 97 18.10 -4.68 8.85
N LYS A 98 19.32 -4.21 9.07
CA LYS A 98 20.41 -4.45 8.14
C LYS A 98 20.64 -5.95 7.99
N ASN A 99 20.87 -6.41 6.76
CA ASN A 99 21.03 -7.84 6.48
C ASN A 99 22.12 -8.49 7.33
N THR A 100 21.72 -9.30 8.29
CA THR A 100 22.61 -10.10 9.15
C THR A 100 22.75 -11.56 8.69
N GLY A 101 21.99 -11.94 7.67
CA GLY A 101 21.99 -13.29 7.10
C GLY A 101 21.21 -14.35 7.86
N GLN A 102 20.66 -14.03 9.05
CA GLN A 102 19.96 -15.01 9.89
C GLN A 102 18.49 -14.60 10.12
N ASN A 103 17.61 -15.60 10.16
CA ASN A 103 16.19 -15.47 10.57
C ASN A 103 15.37 -14.43 9.81
N ARG A 104 15.71 -14.16 8.54
CA ARG A 104 14.95 -13.23 7.70
C ARG A 104 13.76 -13.93 7.04
N ILE A 105 12.61 -13.28 7.03
CA ILE A 105 11.41 -13.73 6.30
C ILE A 105 11.52 -13.32 4.84
N ALA A 106 11.98 -12.10 4.57
CA ALA A 106 12.11 -11.52 3.24
C ALA A 106 13.27 -10.51 3.20
N LYS A 107 13.61 -10.06 2.01
CA LYS A 107 14.59 -8.98 1.77
C LYS A 107 13.93 -7.93 0.88
N ILE A 108 14.13 -6.66 1.23
CA ILE A 108 13.77 -5.54 0.35
C ILE A 108 14.95 -5.34 -0.60
N GLU A 109 14.71 -5.60 -1.88
CA GLU A 109 15.74 -5.49 -2.93
C GLU A 109 15.79 -4.11 -3.55
N GLY A 110 14.66 -3.42 -3.63
CA GLY A 110 14.60 -2.08 -4.19
C GLY A 110 13.39 -1.29 -3.70
N ILE A 111 13.51 0.01 -3.74
CA ILE A 111 12.47 0.96 -3.34
C ILE A 111 12.20 1.98 -4.44
N GLY A 112 10.95 2.42 -4.51
CA GLY A 112 10.54 3.47 -5.42
C GLY A 112 9.45 4.32 -4.81
N TYR A 113 9.55 5.61 -5.03
CA TYR A 113 8.58 6.60 -4.56
C TYR A 113 8.47 7.74 -5.56
N TYR A 114 7.29 8.28 -5.70
CA TYR A 114 7.05 9.44 -6.54
C TYR A 114 5.77 10.15 -6.14
N THR A 115 5.75 11.46 -6.21
CA THR A 115 4.58 12.28 -5.99
C THR A 115 4.18 12.93 -7.30
N GLU A 116 2.93 12.78 -7.71
CA GLU A 116 2.37 13.49 -8.87
C GLU A 116 1.49 14.66 -8.42
N LEU A 117 1.34 15.66 -9.30
CA LEU A 117 0.34 16.71 -9.11
C LEU A 117 -1.05 16.11 -9.32
N ILE A 118 -1.93 16.28 -8.33
CA ILE A 118 -3.28 15.75 -8.37
C ILE A 118 -4.21 16.88 -8.80
N GLU A 119 -4.96 16.66 -9.88
CA GLU A 119 -5.99 17.60 -10.35
C GLU A 119 -7.32 17.44 -9.60
N HIS A 120 -7.52 16.30 -8.93
CA HIS A 120 -8.74 15.94 -8.19
C HIS A 120 -8.42 15.46 -6.77
N ASN A 121 -9.28 15.81 -5.82
CA ASN A 121 -9.05 15.56 -4.39
C ASN A 121 -9.13 14.08 -3.96
N VAL A 122 -9.50 13.15 -4.83
CA VAL A 122 -9.92 11.81 -4.40
C VAL A 122 -9.27 10.66 -5.20
N SER A 123 -8.55 10.94 -6.28
CA SER A 123 -7.99 9.87 -7.11
C SER A 123 -6.65 10.23 -7.73
N ILE A 124 -5.85 9.20 -7.99
CA ILE A 124 -4.67 9.31 -8.85
C ILE A 124 -5.08 9.76 -10.25
N SER A 125 -4.15 10.37 -10.99
CA SER A 125 -4.39 10.78 -12.38
C SER A 125 -4.79 9.60 -13.26
N ALA A 126 -5.41 9.87 -14.41
CA ALA A 126 -5.77 8.84 -15.37
C ALA A 126 -4.55 8.02 -15.86
N GLU A 127 -3.40 8.65 -15.90
CA GLU A 127 -2.13 8.03 -16.28
C GLU A 127 -1.46 7.30 -15.11
N ALA A 128 -1.84 7.58 -13.87
CA ALA A 128 -1.23 7.06 -12.64
C ALA A 128 0.30 7.17 -12.67
N GLU A 129 0.80 8.36 -12.98
CA GLU A 129 2.22 8.62 -13.19
C GLU A 129 3.04 8.29 -11.95
N CYS A 130 2.50 8.56 -10.77
CA CYS A 130 3.13 8.23 -9.49
C CYS A 130 3.43 6.73 -9.40
N LEU A 131 2.49 5.87 -9.79
CA LEU A 131 2.68 4.41 -9.76
C LEU A 131 3.70 3.97 -10.81
N GLN A 132 3.62 4.50 -12.03
CA GLN A 132 4.58 4.17 -13.09
C GLN A 132 6.01 4.50 -12.69
N LYS A 133 6.24 5.71 -12.18
CA LYS A 133 7.58 6.17 -11.80
C LYS A 133 8.11 5.45 -10.56
N SER A 134 7.25 5.19 -9.56
CA SER A 134 7.64 4.42 -8.38
C SER A 134 8.04 2.99 -8.75
N MET A 135 7.26 2.29 -9.61
CA MET A 135 7.61 0.95 -10.08
C MET A 135 8.94 0.94 -10.85
N LYS A 136 9.13 1.88 -11.79
CA LYS A 136 10.40 1.99 -12.54
C LYS A 136 11.59 2.23 -11.62
N MET A 137 11.41 3.09 -10.61
CA MET A 137 12.45 3.39 -9.64
C MET A 137 12.79 2.15 -8.81
N ALA A 138 11.80 1.42 -8.30
CA ALA A 138 12.01 0.21 -7.52
C ALA A 138 12.71 -0.89 -8.31
N LEU A 139 12.30 -1.12 -9.57
CA LEU A 139 12.94 -2.09 -10.46
C LEU A 139 14.41 -1.72 -10.74
N LYS A 140 14.66 -0.42 -11.00
CA LYS A 140 16.02 0.08 -11.23
C LYS A 140 16.91 -0.08 -9.99
N ASP A 141 16.37 0.25 -8.81
CA ASP A 141 17.08 0.16 -7.54
C ASP A 141 17.43 -1.30 -7.21
N ALA A 142 16.50 -2.22 -7.48
CA ALA A 142 16.71 -3.66 -7.33
C ALA A 142 17.63 -4.29 -8.41
N GLY A 143 17.90 -3.59 -9.51
CA GLY A 143 18.67 -4.11 -10.63
C GLY A 143 17.95 -5.22 -11.43
N ILE A 144 16.62 -5.23 -11.43
CA ILE A 144 15.78 -6.22 -12.11
C ILE A 144 14.82 -5.56 -13.10
N SER A 145 14.30 -6.34 -14.05
CA SER A 145 13.33 -5.87 -15.03
C SER A 145 11.97 -6.57 -14.94
N LYS A 146 11.87 -7.67 -14.20
CA LYS A 146 10.65 -8.47 -14.05
C LYS A 146 10.44 -8.82 -12.58
N VAL A 147 9.18 -9.04 -12.23
CA VAL A 147 8.75 -9.57 -10.92
C VAL A 147 7.73 -10.68 -11.17
N ASP A 148 7.61 -11.62 -10.24
CA ASP A 148 6.68 -12.74 -10.38
C ASP A 148 5.24 -12.31 -10.07
N SER A 149 5.07 -11.39 -9.10
CA SER A 149 3.75 -10.92 -8.69
C SER A 149 3.76 -9.47 -8.22
N ILE A 150 2.61 -8.83 -8.32
CA ILE A 150 2.34 -7.48 -7.80
C ILE A 150 1.14 -7.55 -6.87
N VAL A 151 1.32 -7.11 -5.64
CA VAL A 151 0.21 -6.83 -4.74
C VAL A 151 -0.30 -5.44 -5.03
N MET A 152 -1.44 -5.36 -5.71
CA MET A 152 -2.03 -4.10 -6.13
C MET A 152 -2.66 -3.35 -4.95
N HIS A 153 -2.65 -2.04 -5.03
CA HIS A 153 -3.44 -1.21 -4.13
C HIS A 153 -4.93 -1.53 -4.29
N ALA A 154 -5.43 -1.54 -5.51
CA ALA A 154 -6.76 -1.95 -5.93
C ALA A 154 -7.83 -1.80 -4.82
N PRO A 155 -8.30 -0.55 -4.54
CA PRO A 155 -9.23 -0.30 -3.43
C PRO A 155 -10.66 -0.81 -3.69
N GLY A 156 -10.94 -1.32 -4.88
CA GLY A 156 -12.27 -1.75 -5.30
C GLY A 156 -13.06 -0.63 -6.00
N THR A 157 -12.44 0.50 -6.34
CA THR A 157 -13.08 1.54 -7.14
C THR A 157 -12.84 1.32 -8.63
N ILE A 158 -13.79 1.73 -9.48
CA ILE A 158 -13.66 1.59 -10.93
C ILE A 158 -12.39 2.27 -11.41
N GLN A 159 -12.26 3.56 -11.15
CA GLN A 159 -11.16 4.37 -11.65
C GLN A 159 -9.81 4.00 -11.02
N GLY A 160 -9.78 3.74 -9.70
CA GLY A 160 -8.55 3.42 -8.99
C GLY A 160 -7.92 2.13 -9.49
N ASP A 161 -8.71 1.06 -9.57
CA ASP A 161 -8.24 -0.25 -10.01
C ASP A 161 -7.83 -0.24 -11.48
N GLU A 162 -8.62 0.44 -12.35
CA GLU A 162 -8.33 0.55 -13.78
C GLU A 162 -7.05 1.35 -14.05
N ASN A 163 -6.86 2.50 -13.38
CA ASN A 163 -5.69 3.34 -13.58
C ASN A 163 -4.41 2.63 -13.10
N GLU A 164 -4.48 1.93 -11.96
CA GLU A 164 -3.36 1.13 -11.47
C GLU A 164 -3.03 -0.02 -12.44
N TYR A 165 -4.03 -0.75 -12.92
CA TYR A 165 -3.83 -1.79 -13.93
C TYR A 165 -3.16 -1.25 -15.21
N LYS A 166 -3.63 -0.11 -15.73
CA LYS A 166 -3.03 0.55 -16.89
C LYS A 166 -1.58 0.94 -16.64
N ALA A 167 -1.27 1.46 -15.45
CA ALA A 167 0.10 1.80 -15.08
C ALA A 167 1.01 0.56 -15.06
N ILE A 168 0.53 -0.55 -14.49
CA ILE A 168 1.27 -1.83 -14.50
C ILE A 168 1.49 -2.31 -15.94
N LYS A 169 0.46 -2.28 -16.77
CA LYS A 169 0.58 -2.68 -18.18
C LYS A 169 1.59 -1.83 -18.96
N LYS A 170 1.69 -0.53 -18.66
CA LYS A 170 2.70 0.36 -19.27
C LYS A 170 4.13 0.00 -18.88
N ILE A 171 4.35 -0.58 -17.70
CA ILE A 171 5.67 -0.96 -17.20
C ILE A 171 6.09 -2.34 -17.69
N PHE A 172 5.17 -3.32 -17.63
CA PHE A 172 5.47 -4.73 -17.87
C PHE A 172 5.06 -5.22 -19.26
N GLY A 173 4.33 -4.40 -20.04
CA GLY A 173 3.85 -4.76 -21.36
C GLY A 173 2.77 -5.84 -21.33
N ASP A 174 2.84 -6.80 -22.25
CA ASP A 174 1.84 -7.86 -22.36
C ASP A 174 2.15 -9.08 -21.47
N GLU A 175 3.39 -9.22 -21.00
CA GLU A 175 3.81 -10.26 -20.05
C GLU A 175 3.62 -9.76 -18.62
N LEU A 176 2.38 -9.69 -18.17
CA LEU A 176 2.05 -9.20 -16.82
C LEU A 176 2.46 -10.20 -15.74
N PRO A 177 3.01 -9.72 -14.61
CA PRO A 177 3.17 -10.52 -13.40
C PRO A 177 1.79 -10.95 -12.84
N HIS A 178 1.77 -11.89 -11.92
CA HIS A 178 0.55 -12.23 -11.20
C HIS A 178 0.05 -11.02 -10.41
N LEU A 179 -1.20 -10.61 -10.66
CA LEU A 179 -1.84 -9.50 -9.98
C LEU A 179 -2.70 -10.05 -8.84
N ILE A 180 -2.41 -9.59 -7.64
CA ILE A 180 -3.12 -9.99 -6.41
C ILE A 180 -3.59 -8.76 -5.65
N SER A 181 -4.67 -8.91 -4.88
CA SER A 181 -5.08 -7.96 -3.86
C SER A 181 -5.68 -8.71 -2.68
N THR A 182 -5.34 -8.31 -1.47
CA THR A 182 -5.90 -8.90 -0.24
C THR A 182 -7.23 -8.26 0.14
N LYS A 183 -7.57 -7.11 -0.47
CA LYS A 183 -8.73 -6.29 -0.07
C LYS A 183 -10.10 -6.90 -0.32
N TYR A 184 -10.18 -7.97 -1.11
CA TYR A 184 -11.43 -8.73 -1.22
C TYR A 184 -11.80 -9.42 0.12
N ALA A 185 -10.80 -9.75 0.93
CA ALA A 185 -10.96 -10.42 2.21
C ALA A 185 -10.83 -9.47 3.41
N THR A 186 -9.84 -8.57 3.37
CA THR A 186 -9.51 -7.68 4.50
C THR A 186 -10.21 -6.33 4.45
N GLY A 187 -10.77 -5.96 3.31
CA GLY A 187 -11.21 -4.57 3.07
C GLY A 187 -10.02 -3.59 2.94
N HIS A 188 -10.34 -2.33 2.80
CA HIS A 188 -9.35 -1.26 2.73
C HIS A 188 -9.13 -0.64 4.12
N SER A 189 -7.99 -0.88 4.71
CA SER A 189 -7.60 -0.43 6.06
C SER A 189 -6.74 0.83 6.02
N PHE A 190 -7.02 1.79 5.14
CA PHE A 190 -6.33 3.06 5.01
C PHE A 190 -4.80 2.96 5.22
N GLY A 191 -4.26 3.63 6.23
CA GLY A 191 -2.83 3.68 6.51
C GLY A 191 -2.18 2.33 6.84
N ALA A 192 -2.94 1.36 7.32
CA ALA A 192 -2.45 0.00 7.57
C ALA A 192 -2.40 -0.87 6.29
N SER A 193 -3.06 -0.47 5.19
CA SER A 193 -3.19 -1.31 3.99
C SER A 193 -1.86 -1.85 3.46
N GLY A 194 -0.83 -1.01 3.40
CA GLY A 194 0.47 -1.43 2.90
C GLY A 194 1.23 -2.42 3.80
N ALA A 195 0.84 -2.54 5.07
CA ALA A 195 1.40 -3.52 6.00
C ALA A 195 0.60 -4.83 6.04
N LEU A 196 -0.68 -4.78 5.61
CA LEU A 196 -1.60 -5.92 5.59
C LEU A 196 -1.67 -6.61 4.20
N SER A 197 -1.01 -6.05 3.22
CA SER A 197 -0.98 -6.55 1.83
C SER A 197 0.30 -7.38 1.54
#